data_a36b298fb3e25c9439d1240be3c8b11e
#
_entry.id   a36b298fb3e25c9439d1240be3c8b11e
#
_cell.length_a   1.000
_cell.length_b   1.000
_cell.length_c   1.000
_cell.angle_alpha   90.00
_cell.angle_beta   90.00
_cell.angle_gamma   90.00
#
_symmetry.space_group_name_H-M   'P 1'
#
loop_
_entity.id
_entity.type
_entity.pdbx_description
1 polymer ?
#
loop_
_entity_poly.entity_id
_entity_poly.type
_entity_poly.pdbx_seq_one_letter_code
_entity_poly.pdbx_strand_id
1 'polypeptide(L)'
;MLFRSAMLKIKGKISFDFADCAKSGMNWEMIIMFVATMPVSAAMANPEVGVINFLVELTAPIFNNFSGLAFCAVFLLIGGMLTQVAHNLVLAAMLTPVLYQFCVALGADPIMMCVLFSFAIATAVATPGGSATAALMFTNDWIGRGNSYKYGWTMAIISTIVVIVVGIPLGSIIF
;
A
#
# COMPACT_ATOMS: atom_id res chain seq x y z
N MET A 1 -21.67 13.32 -9.01
CA MET A 1 -22.84 12.90 -8.20
C MET A 1 -22.89 13.58 -6.82
N LEU A 2 -21.79 13.82 -6.15
CA LEU A 2 -21.67 14.46 -4.82
C LEU A 2 -22.24 15.90 -4.75
N PHE A 3 -22.13 16.68 -5.81
CA PHE A 3 -22.66 18.05 -5.85
C PHE A 3 -24.20 18.15 -5.85
N ARG A 4 -24.91 17.11 -6.28
CA ARG A 4 -26.39 17.11 -6.26
C ARG A 4 -26.96 16.84 -4.87
N SER A 5 -26.28 16.07 -4.04
CA SER A 5 -26.73 15.80 -2.67
C SER A 5 -26.55 17.00 -1.74
N ALA A 6 -25.57 17.87 -2.00
CA ALA A 6 -25.37 19.12 -1.26
C ALA A 6 -26.50 20.16 -1.49
N MET A 7 -27.28 20.01 -2.57
CA MET A 7 -28.43 20.88 -2.87
C MET A 7 -29.78 20.32 -2.40
N LEU A 8 -29.82 19.08 -1.90
CA LEU A 8 -31.05 18.46 -1.41
C LEU A 8 -31.45 19.03 -0.05
N LYS A 9 -32.57 19.74 -0.01
CA LYS A 9 -33.18 20.17 1.22
C LYS A 9 -34.26 19.15 1.65
N ILE A 10 -34.04 18.51 2.79
CA ILE A 10 -35.06 17.63 3.41
C ILE A 10 -35.67 18.39 4.59
N LYS A 11 -37.00 18.58 4.57
CA LYS A 11 -37.74 19.35 5.56
C LYS A 11 -37.21 20.78 5.80
N GLY A 12 -36.75 21.46 4.72
CA GLY A 12 -36.26 22.84 4.78
C GLY A 12 -34.81 22.99 5.30
N LYS A 13 -34.16 21.92 5.71
CA LYS A 13 -32.76 21.91 6.12
C LYS A 13 -31.86 21.35 4.99
N ILE A 14 -30.68 21.93 4.82
CA ILE A 14 -29.67 21.42 3.88
C ILE A 14 -29.27 20.02 4.37
N SER A 15 -29.45 19.03 3.53
CA SER A 15 -29.19 17.62 3.86
C SER A 15 -27.70 17.31 4.03
N PHE A 16 -26.83 18.10 3.42
CA PHE A 16 -25.38 17.94 3.49
C PHE A 16 -24.73 19.31 3.60
N ASP A 17 -24.11 19.59 4.74
CA ASP A 17 -23.26 20.75 4.93
C ASP A 17 -21.79 20.31 4.83
N PHE A 18 -21.09 20.86 3.84
CA PHE A 18 -19.66 20.52 3.63
C PHE A 18 -18.81 20.96 4.83
N ALA A 19 -19.13 22.08 5.47
CA ALA A 19 -18.37 22.56 6.61
C ALA A 19 -18.49 21.62 7.81
N ASP A 20 -19.69 21.11 8.08
CA ASP A 20 -19.92 20.13 9.14
C ASP A 20 -19.29 18.78 8.81
N CYS A 21 -19.39 18.34 7.57
CA CYS A 21 -18.74 17.11 7.09
C CYS A 21 -17.19 17.23 7.17
N ALA A 22 -16.64 18.37 6.81
CA ALA A 22 -15.20 18.61 6.91
C ALA A 22 -14.71 18.63 8.35
N LYS A 23 -15.53 19.12 9.30
CA LYS A 23 -15.15 19.18 10.71
C LYS A 23 -15.24 17.83 11.42
N SER A 24 -16.27 17.05 11.14
CA SER A 24 -16.60 15.85 11.92
C SER A 24 -16.50 14.54 11.12
N GLY A 25 -16.63 14.59 9.79
CA GLY A 25 -16.68 13.41 8.92
C GLY A 25 -15.42 13.12 8.12
N MET A 26 -14.48 14.06 8.04
CA MET A 26 -13.23 13.86 7.30
C MET A 26 -12.09 13.49 8.25
N ASN A 27 -11.36 12.45 7.89
CA ASN A 27 -10.12 12.11 8.58
C ASN A 27 -8.97 13.00 8.07
N TRP A 28 -8.83 14.16 8.69
CA TRP A 28 -7.80 15.16 8.35
C TRP A 28 -6.38 14.63 8.51
N GLU A 29 -6.14 13.79 9.49
CA GLU A 29 -4.85 13.15 9.73
C GLU A 29 -4.41 12.35 8.50
N MET A 30 -5.33 11.57 7.93
CA MET A 30 -5.10 10.79 6.72
C MET A 30 -4.86 11.68 5.49
N ILE A 31 -5.61 12.76 5.34
CA ILE A 31 -5.46 13.70 4.21
C ILE A 31 -4.10 14.41 4.30
N ILE A 32 -3.74 14.91 5.46
CA ILE A 32 -2.46 15.60 5.68
C ILE A 32 -1.30 14.65 5.41
N MET A 33 -1.38 13.42 5.91
CA MET A 33 -0.37 12.39 5.66
C MET A 33 -0.22 12.10 4.17
N PHE A 34 -1.34 11.95 3.44
CA PHE A 34 -1.33 11.70 2.00
C PHE A 34 -0.69 12.87 1.23
N VAL A 35 -1.10 14.11 1.53
CA VAL A 35 -0.55 15.33 0.90
C VAL A 35 0.94 15.48 1.21
N ALA A 36 1.40 15.17 2.42
CA ALA A 36 2.80 15.24 2.80
C ALA A 36 3.67 14.17 2.13
N THR A 37 3.13 12.98 1.87
CA THR A 37 3.89 11.88 1.26
C THR A 37 4.00 11.98 -0.26
N MET A 38 3.08 12.66 -0.93
CA MET A 38 3.12 12.84 -2.38
C MET A 38 4.40 13.51 -2.89
N PRO A 39 4.84 14.68 -2.37
CA PRO A 39 6.07 15.30 -2.83
C PRO A 39 7.33 14.48 -2.49
N VAL A 40 7.33 13.75 -1.36
CA VAL A 40 8.43 12.84 -1.02
C VAL A 40 8.53 11.72 -2.04
N SER A 41 7.41 11.10 -2.41
CA SER A 41 7.37 10.06 -3.43
C SER A 41 7.80 10.56 -4.80
N ALA A 42 7.36 11.76 -5.19
CA ALA A 42 7.76 12.40 -6.44
C ALA A 42 9.27 12.71 -6.47
N ALA A 43 9.83 13.19 -5.36
CA ALA A 43 11.27 13.43 -5.22
C ALA A 43 12.06 12.12 -5.31
N MET A 44 11.60 11.05 -4.68
CA MET A 44 12.25 9.74 -4.75
C MET A 44 12.21 9.13 -6.16
N ALA A 45 11.11 9.34 -6.90
CA ALA A 45 10.98 8.87 -8.27
C ALA A 45 11.77 9.71 -9.30
N ASN A 46 12.27 10.89 -8.92
CA ASN A 46 13.02 11.75 -9.82
C ASN A 46 14.44 11.21 -10.03
N PRO A 47 14.84 10.88 -11.29
CA PRO A 47 16.18 10.38 -11.59
C PRO A 47 17.31 11.34 -11.20
N GLU A 48 17.07 12.67 -11.22
CA GLU A 48 18.05 13.68 -10.85
C GLU A 48 18.42 13.64 -9.36
N VAL A 49 17.51 13.21 -8.52
CA VAL A 49 17.75 13.07 -7.06
C VAL A 49 18.60 11.84 -6.76
N GLY A 50 18.57 10.82 -7.63
CA GLY A 50 19.41 9.64 -7.53
C GLY A 50 19.07 8.66 -6.41
N VAL A 51 17.97 8.86 -5.69
CA VAL A 51 17.58 7.99 -4.55
C VAL A 51 17.33 6.56 -5.00
N ILE A 52 16.67 6.37 -6.14
CA ILE A 52 16.41 5.03 -6.69
C ILE A 52 17.73 4.35 -7.05
N ASN A 53 18.64 5.05 -7.74
CA ASN A 53 19.94 4.50 -8.11
C ASN A 53 20.74 4.09 -6.89
N PHE A 54 20.76 4.95 -5.84
CA PHE A 54 21.41 4.62 -4.58
C PHE A 54 20.82 3.37 -3.91
N LEU A 55 19.48 3.25 -3.88
CA LEU A 55 18.84 2.07 -3.31
C LEU A 55 19.10 0.81 -4.13
N VAL A 56 19.12 0.90 -5.46
CA VAL A 56 19.47 -0.19 -6.34
C VAL A 56 20.93 -0.63 -6.10
N GLU A 57 21.87 0.29 -6.06
CA GLU A 57 23.29 -0.01 -5.79
C GLU A 57 23.50 -0.65 -4.41
N LEU A 58 22.81 -0.14 -3.38
CA LEU A 58 22.90 -0.66 -2.02
C LEU A 58 22.37 -2.08 -1.90
N THR A 59 21.32 -2.40 -2.65
CA THR A 59 20.61 -3.69 -2.54
C THR A 59 21.03 -4.69 -3.62
N ALA A 60 21.64 -4.25 -4.71
CA ALA A 60 22.13 -5.11 -5.79
C ALA A 60 23.00 -6.29 -5.32
N PRO A 61 23.96 -6.15 -4.39
CA PRO A 61 24.78 -7.27 -3.91
C PRO A 61 23.95 -8.38 -3.25
N ILE A 62 22.82 -8.01 -2.64
CA ILE A 62 21.92 -8.96 -1.98
C ILE A 62 21.12 -9.71 -3.05
N PHE A 63 20.59 -8.99 -4.03
CA PHE A 63 19.65 -9.53 -5.00
C PHE A 63 20.28 -10.18 -6.22
N ASN A 64 21.51 -9.82 -6.59
CA ASN A 64 22.21 -10.44 -7.74
C ASN A 64 22.46 -11.95 -7.58
N ASN A 65 22.39 -12.48 -6.37
CA ASN A 65 22.52 -13.91 -6.10
C ASN A 65 21.17 -14.67 -6.16
N PHE A 66 20.05 -13.97 -6.34
CA PHE A 66 18.74 -14.58 -6.44
C PHE A 66 18.35 -14.81 -7.91
N SER A 67 17.67 -15.93 -8.19
CA SER A 67 16.94 -16.06 -9.44
C SER A 67 15.79 -15.05 -9.48
N GLY A 68 15.37 -14.62 -10.68
CA GLY A 68 14.28 -13.65 -10.81
C GLY A 68 13.02 -13.99 -10.00
N LEU A 69 12.64 -15.29 -9.97
CA LEU A 69 11.48 -15.76 -9.16
C LEU A 69 11.74 -15.65 -7.65
N ALA A 70 12.95 -15.98 -7.18
CA ALA A 70 13.29 -15.86 -5.77
C ALA A 70 13.33 -14.40 -5.32
N PHE A 71 13.84 -13.50 -6.15
CA PHE A 71 13.78 -12.06 -5.94
C PHE A 71 12.33 -11.61 -5.79
N CYS A 72 11.45 -12.00 -6.72
CA CYS A 72 10.02 -11.67 -6.69
C CYS A 72 9.38 -12.09 -5.36
N ALA A 73 9.58 -13.34 -4.96
CA ALA A 73 9.00 -13.87 -3.72
C ALA A 73 9.50 -13.13 -2.47
N VAL A 74 10.81 -12.87 -2.38
CA VAL A 74 11.42 -12.17 -1.25
C VAL A 74 10.95 -10.72 -1.18
N PHE A 75 10.88 -10.02 -2.31
CA PHE A 75 10.43 -8.64 -2.36
C PHE A 75 8.97 -8.50 -1.96
N LEU A 76 8.09 -9.39 -2.44
CA LEU A 76 6.67 -9.41 -2.06
C LEU A 76 6.50 -9.74 -0.58
N LEU A 77 7.30 -10.65 -0.03
CA LEU A 77 7.26 -11.00 1.38
C LEU A 77 7.69 -9.81 2.25
N ILE A 78 8.82 -9.18 1.94
CA ILE A 78 9.31 -8.01 2.68
C ILE A 78 8.31 -6.86 2.59
N GLY A 79 7.84 -6.53 1.40
CA GLY A 79 6.85 -5.48 1.18
C GLY A 79 5.53 -5.74 1.90
N GLY A 80 5.03 -6.99 1.82
CA GLY A 80 3.82 -7.42 2.53
C GLY A 80 3.94 -7.37 4.05
N MET A 81 5.14 -7.59 4.61
CA MET A 81 5.39 -7.44 6.05
C MET A 81 5.57 -5.97 6.46
N LEU A 82 6.32 -5.20 5.68
CA LEU A 82 6.55 -3.78 5.96
C LEU A 82 5.24 -2.98 5.94
N THR A 83 4.31 -3.30 5.03
CA THR A 83 3.03 -2.61 4.94
C THR A 83 2.15 -2.79 6.18
N GLN A 84 2.41 -3.80 7.00
CA GLN A 84 1.67 -3.98 8.25
C GLN A 84 2.02 -2.93 9.30
N VAL A 85 3.20 -2.32 9.21
CA VAL A 85 3.68 -1.31 10.16
C VAL A 85 3.69 0.08 9.55
N ALA A 86 4.10 0.19 8.29
CA ALA A 86 4.13 1.44 7.55
C ALA A 86 2.89 1.57 6.64
N HIS A 87 2.40 2.79 6.48
CA HIS A 87 1.20 3.05 5.70
C HIS A 87 1.35 2.57 4.24
N ASN A 88 0.38 1.77 3.78
CA ASN A 88 0.43 1.11 2.48
C ASN A 88 0.63 2.05 1.28
N LEU A 89 -0.02 3.22 1.26
CA LEU A 89 0.13 4.20 0.19
C LEU A 89 1.55 4.78 0.11
N VAL A 90 2.17 5.00 1.28
CA VAL A 90 3.56 5.50 1.35
C VAL A 90 4.50 4.45 0.78
N LEU A 91 4.37 3.20 1.22
CA LEU A 91 5.19 2.11 0.71
C LEU A 91 4.98 1.86 -0.79
N ALA A 92 3.72 1.93 -1.25
CA ALA A 92 3.43 1.84 -2.68
C ALA A 92 4.21 2.88 -3.49
N ALA A 93 4.09 4.13 -3.09
CA ALA A 93 4.71 5.24 -3.80
C ALA A 93 6.24 5.18 -3.78
N MET A 94 6.83 4.72 -2.65
CA MET A 94 8.29 4.65 -2.49
C MET A 94 8.90 3.42 -3.15
N LEU A 95 8.29 2.24 -2.97
CA LEU A 95 8.91 0.97 -3.37
C LEU A 95 8.55 0.53 -4.80
N THR A 96 7.43 0.98 -5.37
CA THR A 96 7.06 0.60 -6.74
C THR A 96 8.09 1.03 -7.79
N PRO A 97 8.60 2.28 -7.80
CA PRO A 97 9.65 2.68 -8.73
C PRO A 97 10.96 1.89 -8.55
N VAL A 98 11.32 1.57 -7.30
CA VAL A 98 12.49 0.76 -6.97
C VAL A 98 12.32 -0.66 -7.51
N LEU A 99 11.18 -1.28 -7.26
CA LEU A 99 10.82 -2.60 -7.75
C LEU A 99 10.90 -2.67 -9.28
N TYR A 100 10.33 -1.66 -9.96
CA TYR A 100 10.36 -1.58 -11.43
C TYR A 100 11.79 -1.64 -11.96
N GLN A 101 12.71 -0.82 -11.42
CA GLN A 101 14.09 -0.78 -11.82
C GLN A 101 14.82 -2.11 -11.58
N PHE A 102 14.56 -2.76 -10.44
CA PHE A 102 15.10 -4.07 -10.15
C PHE A 102 14.61 -5.15 -11.13
N CYS A 103 13.32 -5.14 -11.45
CA CYS A 103 12.76 -6.09 -12.41
C CYS A 103 13.41 -5.94 -13.78
N VAL A 104 13.59 -4.71 -14.25
CA VAL A 104 14.29 -4.43 -15.50
C VAL A 104 15.75 -4.93 -15.45
N ALA A 105 16.47 -4.68 -14.35
CA ALA A 105 17.86 -5.10 -14.19
C ALA A 105 18.04 -6.63 -14.14
N LEU A 106 17.07 -7.33 -13.54
CA LEU A 106 17.09 -8.80 -13.38
C LEU A 106 16.40 -9.56 -14.52
N GLY A 107 15.85 -8.86 -15.52
CA GLY A 107 15.11 -9.46 -16.62
C GLY A 107 13.78 -10.10 -16.21
N ALA A 108 13.20 -9.68 -15.08
CA ALA A 108 11.85 -10.04 -14.65
C ALA A 108 10.81 -9.10 -15.27
N ASP A 109 9.55 -9.55 -15.42
CA ASP A 109 8.49 -8.69 -15.91
C ASP A 109 8.13 -7.61 -14.87
N PRO A 110 8.40 -6.31 -15.15
CA PRO A 110 8.16 -5.25 -14.19
C PRO A 110 6.66 -4.97 -13.98
N ILE A 111 5.82 -5.18 -15.01
CA ILE A 111 4.38 -4.92 -14.92
C ILE A 111 3.74 -5.96 -14.00
N MET A 112 4.01 -7.23 -14.24
CA MET A 112 3.56 -8.33 -13.41
C MET A 112 3.92 -8.07 -11.94
N MET A 113 5.18 -7.72 -11.68
CA MET A 113 5.66 -7.51 -10.32
C MET A 113 5.03 -6.31 -9.62
N CYS A 114 4.85 -5.19 -10.31
CA CYS A 114 4.15 -4.03 -9.77
C CYS A 114 2.69 -4.33 -9.43
N VAL A 115 2.00 -5.12 -10.25
CA VAL A 115 0.64 -5.58 -9.97
C VAL A 115 0.59 -6.47 -8.74
N LEU A 116 1.46 -7.49 -8.65
CA LEU A 116 1.53 -8.38 -7.48
C LEU A 116 1.90 -7.63 -6.20
N PHE A 117 2.82 -6.68 -6.31
CA PHE A 117 3.20 -5.82 -5.18
C PHE A 117 2.03 -4.97 -4.70
N SER A 118 1.23 -4.43 -5.62
CA SER A 118 0.01 -3.66 -5.27
C SER A 118 -0.98 -4.52 -4.49
N PHE A 119 -1.15 -5.79 -4.86
CA PHE A 119 -1.97 -6.74 -4.08
C PHE A 119 -1.36 -7.02 -2.70
N ALA A 120 -0.05 -7.25 -2.63
CA ALA A 120 0.62 -7.54 -1.35
C ALA A 120 0.47 -6.38 -0.35
N ILE A 121 0.68 -5.14 -0.79
CA ILE A 121 0.55 -3.97 0.09
C ILE A 121 -0.90 -3.57 0.39
N ALA A 122 -1.87 -3.93 -0.46
CA ALA A 122 -3.29 -3.66 -0.20
C ALA A 122 -3.82 -4.41 1.05
N THR A 123 -3.14 -5.48 1.46
CA THR A 123 -3.52 -6.31 2.63
C THR A 123 -2.94 -5.81 3.96
N ALA A 124 -2.75 -4.50 4.11
CA ALA A 124 -2.26 -3.85 5.33
C ALA A 124 -3.35 -3.78 6.40
N VAL A 125 -3.54 -4.88 7.15
CA VAL A 125 -4.62 -5.02 8.15
C VAL A 125 -4.14 -5.43 9.54
N ALA A 126 -2.84 -5.73 9.72
CA ALA A 126 -2.33 -6.25 10.98
C ALA A 126 -2.13 -5.19 12.07
N THR A 127 -1.94 -3.92 11.70
CA THR A 127 -1.80 -2.83 12.66
C THR A 127 -2.61 -1.59 12.22
N PRO A 128 -3.02 -0.72 13.14
CA PRO A 128 -3.77 0.48 12.80
C PRO A 128 -3.00 1.47 11.93
N GLY A 129 -1.66 1.42 11.93
CA GLY A 129 -0.81 2.27 11.10
C GLY A 129 -0.66 1.78 9.66
N GLY A 130 -1.02 0.53 9.35
CA GLY A 130 -0.84 -0.06 8.03
C GLY A 130 -1.76 0.53 6.96
N SER A 131 -3.00 0.80 7.30
CA SER A 131 -3.99 1.40 6.39
C SER A 131 -5.13 2.09 7.14
N ALA A 132 -5.85 2.96 6.43
CA ALA A 132 -7.06 3.59 6.97
C ALA A 132 -8.14 2.56 7.35
N THR A 133 -8.27 1.50 6.56
CA THR A 133 -9.21 0.39 6.83
C THR A 133 -8.83 -0.34 8.11
N ALA A 134 -7.54 -0.60 8.32
CA ALA A 134 -7.02 -1.17 9.55
C ALA A 134 -7.31 -0.25 10.75
N ALA A 135 -7.04 1.04 10.64
CA ALA A 135 -7.33 2.01 11.69
C ALA A 135 -8.80 1.95 12.12
N LEU A 136 -9.74 1.92 11.17
CA LEU A 136 -11.18 1.77 11.45
C LEU A 136 -11.51 0.45 12.13
N MET A 137 -10.88 -0.65 11.73
CA MET A 137 -11.08 -1.96 12.36
C MET A 137 -10.62 -1.96 13.83
N PHE A 138 -9.49 -1.31 14.11
CA PHE A 138 -8.93 -1.24 15.47
C PHE A 138 -9.67 -0.28 16.41
N THR A 139 -10.43 0.67 15.87
CA THR A 139 -11.30 1.57 16.66
C THR A 139 -12.68 0.99 16.90
N ASN A 140 -13.01 -0.17 16.32
CA ASN A 140 -14.32 -0.79 16.47
C ASN A 140 -14.40 -1.60 17.78
N ASP A 141 -15.24 -1.17 18.69
CA ASP A 141 -15.42 -1.82 20.00
C ASP A 141 -15.98 -3.24 19.93
N TRP A 142 -16.67 -3.60 18.84
CA TRP A 142 -17.31 -4.91 18.65
C TRP A 142 -16.29 -6.04 18.47
N ILE A 143 -15.14 -5.75 17.87
CA ILE A 143 -14.14 -6.77 17.56
C ILE A 143 -13.16 -6.96 18.72
N GLY A 144 -12.89 -5.91 19.47
CA GLY A 144 -11.89 -5.88 20.53
C GLY A 144 -10.44 -5.91 19.98
N ARG A 145 -9.57 -5.10 20.57
CA ARG A 145 -8.18 -4.90 20.09
C ARG A 145 -7.36 -6.19 19.96
N GLY A 146 -7.47 -7.10 20.92
CA GLY A 146 -6.73 -8.36 20.90
C GLY A 146 -7.09 -9.26 19.71
N ASN A 147 -8.38 -9.32 19.38
CA ASN A 147 -8.86 -10.08 18.24
C ASN A 147 -8.44 -9.41 16.93
N SER A 148 -8.48 -8.08 16.87
CA SER A 148 -8.03 -7.33 15.68
C SER A 148 -6.57 -7.63 15.35
N TYR A 149 -5.67 -7.66 16.33
CA TYR A 149 -4.26 -8.07 16.11
C TYR A 149 -4.15 -9.51 15.65
N LYS A 150 -4.81 -10.43 16.33
CA LYS A 150 -4.75 -11.86 16.00
C LYS A 150 -5.21 -12.13 14.57
N TYR A 151 -6.39 -11.66 14.21
CA TYR A 151 -6.94 -11.86 12.87
C TYR A 151 -6.21 -11.05 11.81
N GLY A 152 -5.80 -9.83 12.13
CA GLY A 152 -5.03 -8.97 11.22
C GLY A 152 -3.71 -9.62 10.81
N TRP A 153 -2.89 -10.10 11.74
CA TRP A 153 -1.65 -10.81 11.42
C TRP A 153 -1.89 -12.14 10.69
N THR A 154 -2.91 -12.89 11.08
CA THR A 154 -3.26 -14.12 10.37
C THR A 154 -3.64 -13.84 8.91
N MET A 155 -4.46 -12.84 8.67
CA MET A 155 -4.84 -12.42 7.30
C MET A 155 -3.65 -11.90 6.51
N ALA A 156 -2.79 -11.09 7.12
CA ALA A 156 -1.60 -10.56 6.47
C ALA A 156 -0.65 -11.66 5.99
N ILE A 157 -0.41 -12.67 6.83
CA ILE A 157 0.45 -13.81 6.50
C ILE A 157 -0.19 -14.65 5.38
N ILE A 158 -1.46 -15.01 5.52
CA ILE A 158 -2.16 -15.83 4.53
C ILE A 158 -2.21 -15.11 3.19
N SER A 159 -2.58 -13.82 3.16
CA SER A 159 -2.66 -13.06 1.91
C SER A 159 -1.30 -12.91 1.23
N THR A 160 -0.23 -12.65 1.99
CA THR A 160 1.13 -12.60 1.43
C THR A 160 1.55 -13.94 0.83
N ILE A 161 1.27 -15.05 1.50
CA ILE A 161 1.53 -16.40 0.97
C ILE A 161 0.72 -16.65 -0.31
N VAL A 162 -0.55 -16.29 -0.32
CA VAL A 162 -1.41 -16.45 -1.52
C VAL A 162 -0.89 -15.62 -2.69
N VAL A 163 -0.50 -14.37 -2.47
CA VAL A 163 0.07 -13.53 -3.54
C VAL A 163 1.36 -14.15 -4.10
N ILE A 164 2.20 -14.74 -3.26
CA ILE A 164 3.43 -15.39 -3.72
C ILE A 164 3.12 -16.72 -4.44
N VAL A 165 2.36 -17.62 -3.80
CA VAL A 165 2.16 -18.99 -4.30
C VAL A 165 1.21 -19.05 -5.49
N VAL A 166 0.20 -18.21 -5.52
CA VAL A 166 -0.79 -18.16 -6.59
C VAL A 166 -0.52 -17.03 -7.56
N GLY A 167 -0.16 -15.85 -7.04
CA GLY A 167 0.04 -14.65 -7.83
C GLY A 167 1.21 -14.76 -8.79
N ILE A 168 2.37 -15.27 -8.36
CA ILE A 168 3.53 -15.40 -9.25
C ILE A 168 3.27 -16.37 -10.41
N PRO A 169 2.79 -17.61 -10.19
CA PRO A 169 2.47 -18.51 -11.31
C PRO A 169 1.37 -17.98 -12.23
N LEU A 170 0.32 -17.39 -11.66
CA LEU A 170 -0.76 -16.81 -12.44
C LEU A 170 -0.27 -15.60 -13.25
N GLY A 171 0.54 -14.75 -12.65
CA GLY A 171 1.16 -13.61 -13.32
C GLY A 171 2.02 -14.04 -14.50
N SER A 172 2.83 -15.08 -14.36
CA SER A 172 3.69 -15.61 -15.44
C SER A 172 2.91 -16.24 -16.60
N ILE A 173 1.61 -16.52 -16.45
CA ILE A 173 0.74 -16.99 -17.52
C ILE A 173 0.05 -15.82 -18.23
N ILE A 174 -0.23 -14.73 -17.51
CA ILE A 174 -1.01 -13.59 -18.01
C ILE A 174 -0.11 -12.56 -18.71
N PHE A 175 1.07 -12.32 -18.16
CA PHE A 175 2.07 -11.36 -18.65
C PHE A 175 3.24 -12.07 -19.31
#